data_8fc55f4c75997f0197e55269ed159dde
#
_entry.id   8fc55f4c75997f0197e55269ed159dde
#
_cell.length_a   1.000
_cell.length_b   1.000
_cell.length_c   1.000
_cell.angle_alpha   90.00
_cell.angle_beta   90.00
_cell.angle_gamma   90.00
#
_symmetry.space_group_name_H-M   'P 1'
#
loop_
_entity.id
_entity.type
_entity.pdbx_description
1 polymer ?
#
loop_
_entity_poly.entity_id
_entity_poly.type
_entity_poly.pdbx_seq_one_letter_code
_entity_poly.pdbx_strand_id
1 'polypeptide(L)'
;MKISERPEFKSKKPPITFFENDKVIDAVKAMTKDNFGSVVITDKQSKVRGIVTERDLMKKLLFKSMNPKTTKLKDIMTSPVKVADKDDEMVIWL
;
A
#
# COMPACT_ATOMS: atom_id res chain seq x y z
N MET A 1 12.05 12.05 21.51
CA MET A 1 12.57 12.27 20.15
C MET A 1 11.42 12.65 19.23
N LYS A 2 11.61 13.67 18.48
CA LYS A 2 10.61 14.05 17.51
C LYS A 2 10.57 13.04 16.38
N ILE A 3 9.40 12.86 15.79
CA ILE A 3 9.25 11.92 14.70
C ILE A 3 10.20 12.26 13.55
N SER A 4 10.33 13.53 13.24
CA SER A 4 11.19 13.94 12.14
C SER A 4 12.67 13.65 12.38
N GLU A 5 13.02 13.33 13.61
CA GLU A 5 14.40 13.04 13.92
C GLU A 5 14.71 11.56 13.91
N ARG A 6 13.73 10.74 13.67
CA ARG A 6 13.96 9.31 13.58
C ARG A 6 14.70 8.98 12.30
N PRO A 7 15.61 8.02 12.37
CA PRO A 7 16.36 7.66 11.16
C PRO A 7 15.48 7.30 9.98
N GLU A 8 14.39 6.61 10.23
CA GLU A 8 13.52 6.20 9.14
C GLU A 8 12.86 7.38 8.44
N PHE A 9 12.75 8.51 9.12
CA PHE A 9 12.22 9.70 8.48
C PHE A 9 13.31 10.53 7.84
N LYS A 10 14.50 10.51 8.40
CA LYS A 10 15.59 11.27 7.83
C LYS A 10 16.09 10.68 6.52
N SER A 11 16.09 9.38 6.47
CA SER A 11 16.52 8.68 5.27
C SER A 11 15.33 8.15 4.50
N LYS A 12 14.21 8.83 4.63
CA LYS A 12 12.98 8.33 4.06
C LYS A 12 13.11 8.11 2.57
N LYS A 13 12.54 7.04 2.15
CA LYS A 13 12.45 6.68 0.76
C LYS A 13 11.09 7.07 0.22
N PRO A 14 11.00 7.31 -1.07
CA PRO A 14 9.68 7.53 -1.65
C PRO A 14 8.79 6.32 -1.42
N PRO A 15 7.50 6.50 -1.31
CA PRO A 15 6.62 5.36 -1.17
C PRO A 15 6.73 4.46 -2.39
N ILE A 16 6.60 3.16 -2.16
CA ILE A 16 6.58 2.20 -3.24
C ILE A 16 5.19 2.20 -3.85
N THR A 17 5.13 2.28 -5.15
CA THR A 17 3.85 2.26 -5.84
C THR A 17 3.76 1.05 -6.77
N PHE A 18 2.55 0.57 -6.93
CA PHE A 18 2.23 -0.51 -7.85
C PHE A 18 0.93 -0.17 -8.55
N PHE A 19 0.65 -0.88 -9.61
CA PHE A 19 -0.62 -0.71 -10.33
C PHE A 19 -1.65 -1.72 -9.83
N GLU A 20 -2.90 -1.41 -10.11
CA GLU A 20 -4.01 -2.26 -9.66
C GLU A 20 -3.90 -3.69 -10.17
N ASN A 21 -3.38 -3.87 -11.36
CA ASN A 21 -3.31 -5.19 -11.96
C ASN A 21 -2.00 -5.92 -11.68
N ASP A 22 -1.11 -5.31 -10.93
CA ASP A 22 0.12 -5.99 -10.54
C ASP A 22 -0.21 -7.11 -9.55
N LYS A 23 0.63 -8.12 -9.54
CA LYS A 23 0.39 -9.27 -8.67
C LYS A 23 0.79 -8.95 -7.24
N VAL A 24 0.05 -9.53 -6.32
CA VAL A 24 0.33 -9.35 -4.91
C VAL A 24 1.75 -9.78 -4.55
N ILE A 25 2.23 -10.85 -5.16
CA ILE A 25 3.56 -11.35 -4.83
C ILE A 25 4.64 -10.31 -5.11
N ASP A 26 4.47 -9.50 -6.14
CA ASP A 26 5.47 -8.49 -6.45
C ASP A 26 5.53 -7.42 -5.38
N ALA A 27 4.39 -7.04 -4.85
CA ALA A 27 4.35 -6.07 -3.77
C ALA A 27 4.95 -6.67 -2.49
N VAL A 28 4.65 -7.93 -2.22
CA VAL A 28 5.20 -8.58 -1.03
C VAL A 28 6.72 -8.62 -1.09
N LYS A 29 7.26 -8.94 -2.26
CA LYS A 29 8.71 -8.96 -2.42
C LYS A 29 9.33 -7.59 -2.17
N ALA A 30 8.70 -6.55 -2.70
CA ALA A 30 9.21 -5.19 -2.52
C ALA A 30 9.12 -4.75 -1.07
N MET A 31 8.00 -5.05 -0.42
CA MET A 31 7.82 -4.70 0.98
C MET A 31 8.85 -5.39 1.86
N THR A 32 9.12 -6.65 1.57
CA THR A 32 10.08 -7.41 2.35
C THR A 32 11.50 -6.91 2.13
N LYS A 33 11.83 -6.64 0.89
CA LYS A 33 13.19 -6.23 0.56
C LYS A 33 13.54 -4.89 1.19
N ASP A 34 12.62 -3.95 1.14
CA ASP A 34 12.89 -2.60 1.61
C ASP A 34 12.28 -2.30 2.96
N ASN A 35 11.68 -3.30 3.57
CA ASN A 35 11.13 -3.19 4.91
C ASN A 35 10.02 -2.15 5.02
N PHE A 36 9.16 -2.09 4.01
CA PHE A 36 7.98 -1.23 4.04
C PHE A 36 6.78 -2.01 4.55
N GLY A 37 5.94 -1.34 5.32
CA GLY A 37 4.71 -1.96 5.81
C GLY A 37 3.53 -1.79 4.89
N SER A 38 3.68 -1.06 3.82
CA SER A 38 2.57 -0.81 2.90
C SER A 38 3.09 -0.37 1.54
N VAL A 39 2.23 -0.48 0.54
CA VAL A 39 2.50 0.04 -0.80
C VAL A 39 1.28 0.81 -1.25
N VAL A 40 1.50 1.81 -2.09
CA VAL A 40 0.44 2.64 -2.64
C VAL A 40 0.08 2.09 -4.02
N ILE A 41 -1.21 1.96 -4.28
CA ILE A 41 -1.70 1.47 -5.56
C ILE A 41 -2.21 2.64 -6.37
N THR A 42 -1.69 2.77 -7.57
CA THR A 42 -2.05 3.90 -8.44
C THR A 42 -2.58 3.39 -9.76
N ASP A 43 -3.22 4.29 -10.49
CA ASP A 43 -3.58 4.00 -11.87
C ASP A 43 -2.48 4.53 -12.80
N LYS A 44 -2.72 4.43 -14.09
CA LYS A 44 -1.71 4.81 -15.07
C LYS A 44 -1.45 6.31 -15.09
N GLN A 45 -2.36 7.10 -14.56
CA GLN A 45 -2.17 8.53 -14.45
C GLN A 45 -1.57 8.92 -13.11
N SER A 46 -1.08 7.97 -12.36
CA SER A 46 -0.48 8.19 -11.05
C SER A 46 -1.46 8.64 -9.99
N LYS A 47 -2.73 8.42 -10.21
CA LYS A 47 -3.72 8.71 -9.18
C LYS A 47 -3.80 7.54 -8.21
N VAL A 48 -3.86 7.86 -6.94
CA VAL A 48 -3.93 6.83 -5.90
C VAL A 48 -5.29 6.15 -5.96
N ARG A 49 -5.24 4.83 -6.05
CA ARG A 49 -6.44 4.02 -6.08
C ARG A 49 -6.68 3.30 -4.76
N GLY A 50 -5.62 3.05 -4.03
CA GLY A 50 -5.75 2.37 -2.77
C GLY A 50 -4.39 2.15 -2.14
N ILE A 51 -4.40 1.38 -1.08
CA ILE A 51 -3.19 1.03 -0.36
C ILE A 51 -3.28 -0.42 0.05
N VAL A 52 -2.15 -1.10 0.04
CA VAL A 52 -2.07 -2.47 0.53
C VAL A 52 -1.11 -2.47 1.69
N THR A 53 -1.60 -2.93 2.84
CA THR A 53 -0.81 -2.99 4.06
C THR A 53 -0.56 -4.43 4.44
N GLU A 54 0.32 -4.61 5.41
CA GLU A 54 0.53 -5.95 5.97
C GLU A 54 -0.78 -6.52 6.51
N ARG A 55 -1.63 -5.66 7.06
CA ARG A 55 -2.92 -6.11 7.56
C ARG A 55 -3.80 -6.64 6.43
N ASP A 56 -3.77 -5.97 5.28
CA ASP A 56 -4.53 -6.46 4.13
C ASP A 56 -4.04 -7.84 3.70
N LEU A 57 -2.74 -8.04 3.72
CA LEU A 57 -2.20 -9.34 3.37
C LEU A 57 -2.67 -10.40 4.34
N MET A 58 -2.67 -10.10 5.63
CA MET A 58 -3.13 -11.07 6.62
C MET A 58 -4.61 -11.32 6.51
N LYS A 59 -5.41 -10.28 6.45
CA LYS A 59 -6.86 -10.43 6.52
C LYS A 59 -7.50 -10.89 5.23
N LYS A 60 -6.94 -10.46 4.12
CA LYS A 60 -7.59 -10.72 2.85
C LYS A 60 -6.90 -11.81 2.07
N LEU A 61 -5.59 -11.82 2.08
CA LEU A 61 -4.85 -12.81 1.31
C LEU A 61 -4.73 -14.13 2.07
N LEU A 62 -4.14 -14.08 3.25
CA LEU A 62 -3.89 -15.31 4.01
C LEU A 62 -5.18 -15.91 4.55
N PHE A 63 -6.01 -15.08 5.16
CA PHE A 63 -7.23 -15.60 5.76
C PHE A 63 -8.14 -16.26 4.73
N LYS A 64 -8.20 -15.69 3.53
CA LYS A 64 -9.05 -16.23 2.48
C LYS A 64 -8.31 -17.22 1.58
N SER A 65 -7.09 -17.54 1.92
CA SER A 65 -6.28 -18.52 1.18
C SER A 65 -6.12 -18.16 -0.28
N MET A 66 -5.95 -16.87 -0.55
CA MET A 66 -5.72 -16.41 -1.91
C MET A 66 -4.27 -16.62 -2.30
N ASN A 67 -4.03 -16.90 -3.57
CA ASN A 67 -2.69 -17.15 -4.05
C ASN A 67 -2.03 -15.82 -4.44
N PRO A 68 -0.94 -15.43 -3.77
CA PRO A 68 -0.30 -14.16 -4.09
C PRO A 68 0.27 -14.09 -5.50
N LYS A 69 0.54 -15.23 -6.11
CA LYS A 69 1.10 -15.24 -7.46
C LYS A 69 0.06 -14.97 -8.53
N THR A 70 -1.21 -15.15 -8.21
CA THR A 70 -2.28 -14.96 -9.18
C THR A 70 -3.26 -13.86 -8.78
N THR A 71 -3.20 -13.40 -7.54
CA THR A 71 -4.10 -12.37 -7.05
C THR A 71 -3.56 -11.00 -7.41
N LYS A 72 -4.45 -10.15 -7.90
CA LYS A 72 -4.08 -8.78 -8.23
C LYS A 72 -4.24 -7.88 -7.03
N LEU A 73 -3.44 -6.83 -7.00
CA LEU A 73 -3.47 -5.91 -5.86
C LEU A 73 -4.82 -5.25 -5.69
N LYS A 74 -5.53 -5.00 -6.78
CA LYS A 74 -6.86 -4.40 -6.68
C LYS A 74 -7.84 -5.27 -5.89
N ASP A 75 -7.57 -6.56 -5.82
CA ASP A 75 -8.48 -7.48 -5.14
C ASP A 75 -8.32 -7.46 -3.64
N ILE A 76 -7.22 -6.94 -3.14
CA ILE A 76 -7.00 -6.90 -1.70
C ILE A 76 -6.72 -5.51 -1.17
N MET A 77 -6.57 -4.52 -2.03
CA MET A 77 -6.25 -3.19 -1.56
C MET A 77 -7.42 -2.59 -0.77
N THR A 78 -7.08 -1.71 0.13
CA THR A 78 -8.06 -0.89 0.81
C THR A 78 -8.14 0.40 0.02
N SER A 79 -9.32 0.68 -0.50
CA SER A 79 -9.51 1.91 -1.24
C SER A 79 -9.46 3.08 -0.27
N PRO A 80 -8.95 4.21 -0.71
CA PRO A 80 -8.93 5.37 0.16
C PRO A 80 -10.32 5.70 0.62
N VAL A 81 -10.39 6.14 1.85
CA VAL A 81 -11.62 6.72 2.32
C VAL A 81 -11.86 7.93 1.44
N LYS A 82 -13.13 8.11 1.08
CA LYS A 82 -13.49 9.22 0.27
C LYS A 82 -12.86 10.51 0.79
N VAL A 83 -12.25 11.25 -0.11
CA VAL A 83 -11.72 12.55 0.25
C VAL A 83 -12.91 13.46 0.53
N ALA A 84 -13.00 13.94 1.74
CA ALA A 84 -14.18 14.69 2.15
C ALA A 84 -14.25 16.01 1.42
N ASP A 85 -13.14 16.64 1.24
CA ASP A 85 -13.07 17.91 0.57
C ASP A 85 -11.94 17.92 -0.41
N LYS A 86 -12.06 18.79 -1.36
CA LYS A 86 -10.98 18.95 -2.30
C LYS A 86 -9.71 19.46 -1.64
N ASP A 87 -9.85 20.09 -0.50
CA ASP A 87 -8.68 20.60 0.20
C ASP A 87 -8.09 19.56 1.14
N ASP A 88 -8.80 18.50 1.33
CA ASP A 88 -8.37 17.53 2.30
C ASP A 88 -7.30 16.64 1.74
N GLU A 89 -6.40 16.31 2.61
CA GLU A 89 -5.51 15.23 2.28
C GLU A 89 -6.32 13.96 2.27
N MET A 90 -5.87 13.05 1.46
CA MET A 90 -6.48 11.76 1.47
C MET A 90 -6.21 11.11 2.81
N VAL A 91 -7.26 10.73 3.50
CA VAL A 91 -7.15 10.10 4.79
C VAL A 91 -7.38 8.62 4.62
N ILE A 92 -6.41 7.84 5.05
CA ILE A 92 -6.51 6.39 4.96
C ILE A 92 -6.54 5.85 6.37
N TRP A 93 -7.59 5.11 6.67
CA TRP A 93 -7.76 4.51 7.98
C TRP A 93 -7.24 3.09 7.94
N LEU A 94 -6.21 2.85 8.71
CA LEU A 94 -5.57 1.54 8.72
C LEU A 94 -5.98 0.71 9.92
#